data_fabade962d6974b749c804e8574053ca
#
_entry.id   fabade962d6974b749c804e8574053ca
#
_cell.length_a   1.000
_cell.length_b   1.000
_cell.length_c   1.000
_cell.angle_alpha   90.00
_cell.angle_beta   90.00
_cell.angle_gamma   90.00
#
_symmetry.space_group_name_H-M   'P 1'
#
loop_
_entity.id
_entity.type
_entity.pdbx_description
1 polymer ?
#
loop_
_entity_poly.entity_id
_entity_poly.type
_entity_poly.pdbx_seq_one_letter_code
_entity_poly.pdbx_strand_id
1 'polypeptide(L)'
;MLTYRMAFFSRQENETGKLQTRIDQGVGSLSSTVQNFFIDLLPLFMSAVLALILMFAANFYVGLTALFIVPIYIWITVRQARRLQGWRRNMRHYREQKSHGVMNIIESINVIKSFNREEIESQKQWQLQTEFTDNQMLVRKTSFYFDGWKSFIRQIGTVLIIILTAYLVLIEYPGMTIGKIMY
;
A
#
# COMPACT_ATOMS: atom_id res chain seq x y z
N MET A 1 -1.56 22.21 -24.37
CA MET A 1 -0.82 21.69 -25.54
C MET A 1 -0.59 22.77 -26.60
N LEU A 2 -1.58 23.62 -26.89
CA LEU A 2 -1.52 24.64 -27.97
C LEU A 2 -0.45 25.74 -27.78
N THR A 3 0.14 25.88 -26.62
CA THR A 3 1.15 26.90 -26.29
C THR A 3 2.61 26.44 -26.47
N TYR A 4 2.84 25.18 -26.79
CA TYR A 4 4.20 24.66 -26.99
C TYR A 4 4.69 24.85 -28.43
N ARG A 5 5.98 25.21 -28.60
CA ARG A 5 6.62 25.35 -29.92
C ARG A 5 6.63 24.03 -30.69
N MET A 6 6.53 24.06 -32.02
CA MET A 6 6.58 22.87 -32.89
C MET A 6 7.79 21.97 -32.65
N ALA A 7 8.93 22.53 -32.29
CA ALA A 7 10.15 21.80 -31.92
C ALA A 7 9.99 20.88 -30.69
N PHE A 8 8.93 21.07 -29.87
CA PHE A 8 8.61 20.17 -28.76
C PHE A 8 8.03 18.84 -29.24
N PHE A 9 7.23 18.89 -30.31
CA PHE A 9 6.56 17.72 -30.88
C PHE A 9 7.46 16.89 -31.81
N SER A 10 8.55 17.48 -32.32
CA SER A 10 9.51 16.79 -33.18
C SER A 10 10.55 15.94 -32.44
N ARG A 11 10.57 16.00 -31.10
CA ARG A 11 11.41 15.09 -30.29
C ARG A 11 10.75 13.72 -30.21
N GLN A 12 11.54 12.68 -30.46
CA GLN A 12 11.10 11.28 -30.42
C GLN A 12 10.45 10.85 -29.09
N GLU A 13 10.78 11.56 -28.00
CA GLU A 13 10.16 11.38 -26.68
C GLU A 13 8.75 11.98 -26.58
N ASN A 14 8.39 12.90 -27.46
CA ASN A 14 7.16 13.67 -27.45
C ASN A 14 6.25 13.38 -28.64
N GLU A 15 6.40 12.20 -29.25
CA GLU A 15 5.45 11.73 -30.27
C GLU A 15 4.01 11.79 -29.74
N THR A 16 3.09 12.22 -30.60
CA THR A 16 1.68 12.50 -30.24
C THR A 16 1.03 11.34 -29.49
N GLY A 17 1.31 10.11 -29.88
CA GLY A 17 0.80 8.91 -29.20
C GLY A 17 1.36 8.72 -27.79
N LYS A 18 2.65 8.99 -27.57
CA LYS A 18 3.29 8.91 -26.25
C LYS A 18 2.78 9.99 -25.31
N LEU A 19 2.55 11.20 -25.83
CA LEU A 19 1.96 12.31 -25.06
C LEU A 19 0.54 11.99 -24.65
N GLN A 20 -0.28 11.46 -25.55
CA GLN A 20 -1.64 11.05 -25.24
C GLN A 20 -1.66 9.98 -24.16
N THR A 21 -0.86 8.94 -24.29
CA THR A 21 -0.75 7.88 -23.29
C THR A 21 -0.32 8.41 -21.91
N ARG A 22 0.62 9.36 -21.86
CA ARG A 22 1.04 10.00 -20.61
C ARG A 22 -0.06 10.83 -19.97
N ILE A 23 -0.84 11.53 -20.78
CA ILE A 23 -2.01 12.31 -20.30
C ILE A 23 -3.07 11.38 -19.77
N ASP A 24 -3.43 10.34 -20.52
CA ASP A 24 -4.45 9.37 -20.12
C ASP A 24 -4.04 8.62 -18.84
N GLN A 25 -2.76 8.22 -18.72
CA GLN A 25 -2.22 7.65 -17.49
C GLN A 25 -2.25 8.65 -16.33
N GLY A 26 -1.93 9.91 -16.58
CA GLY A 26 -1.97 10.96 -15.57
C GLY A 26 -3.39 11.23 -15.08
N VAL A 27 -4.35 11.36 -16.00
CA VAL A 27 -5.78 11.53 -15.69
C VAL A 27 -6.32 10.30 -14.97
N GLY A 28 -6.02 9.08 -15.45
CA GLY A 28 -6.43 7.83 -14.82
C GLY A 28 -5.87 7.69 -13.41
N SER A 29 -4.60 8.02 -13.21
CA SER A 29 -3.95 8.00 -11.89
C SER A 29 -4.56 9.03 -10.94
N LEU A 30 -4.88 10.23 -11.41
CA LEU A 30 -5.54 11.25 -10.61
C LEU A 30 -6.97 10.82 -10.25
N SER A 31 -7.72 10.33 -11.22
CA SER A 31 -9.09 9.82 -11.01
C SER A 31 -9.12 8.68 -10.00
N SER A 32 -8.22 7.70 -10.15
CA SER A 32 -8.14 6.59 -9.18
C SER A 32 -7.72 7.05 -7.79
N THR A 33 -6.85 8.05 -7.68
CA THR A 33 -6.46 8.63 -6.37
C THR A 33 -7.65 9.32 -5.70
N VAL A 34 -8.42 10.09 -6.46
CA VAL A 34 -9.63 10.75 -5.96
C VAL A 34 -10.68 9.71 -5.54
N GLN A 35 -10.92 8.70 -6.39
CA GLN A 35 -11.85 7.62 -6.07
C GLN A 35 -11.43 6.87 -4.80
N ASN A 36 -10.19 6.44 -4.69
CA ASN A 36 -9.67 5.75 -3.50
C ASN A 36 -9.80 6.62 -2.24
N PHE A 37 -9.60 7.93 -2.37
CA PHE A 37 -9.76 8.83 -1.23
C PHE A 37 -11.22 8.92 -0.78
N PHE A 38 -12.15 9.18 -1.70
CA PHE A 38 -13.55 9.40 -1.34
C PHE A 38 -14.33 8.10 -1.09
N ILE A 39 -14.01 7.02 -1.81
CA ILE A 39 -14.76 5.76 -1.70
C ILE A 39 -14.17 4.87 -0.62
N ASP A 40 -12.84 4.79 -0.49
CA ASP A 40 -12.19 3.86 0.41
C ASP A 40 -11.74 4.52 1.73
N LEU A 41 -11.00 5.65 1.64
CA LEU A 41 -10.38 6.25 2.81
C LEU A 41 -11.36 7.07 3.66
N LEU A 42 -12.20 7.87 3.04
CA LEU A 42 -13.10 8.77 3.76
C LEU A 42 -14.13 7.97 4.61
N PRO A 43 -14.85 6.97 4.09
CA PRO A 43 -15.79 6.18 4.89
C PRO A 43 -15.09 5.41 6.01
N LEU A 44 -13.88 4.89 5.75
CA LEU A 44 -13.09 4.16 6.76
C LEU A 44 -12.68 5.09 7.90
N PHE A 45 -12.27 6.32 7.58
CA PHE A 45 -11.94 7.33 8.58
C PHE A 45 -13.17 7.76 9.40
N MET A 46 -14.30 8.01 8.74
CA MET A 46 -15.55 8.35 9.39
C MET A 46 -16.04 7.24 10.32
N SER A 47 -15.95 5.99 9.86
CA SER A 47 -16.28 4.80 10.68
C SER A 47 -15.39 4.69 11.93
N ALA A 48 -14.09 4.93 11.80
CA ALA A 48 -13.16 4.89 12.92
C ALA A 48 -13.46 5.99 13.96
N VAL A 49 -13.76 7.22 13.50
CA VAL A 49 -14.15 8.32 14.38
C VAL A 49 -15.47 8.02 15.08
N LEU A 50 -16.46 7.52 14.36
CA LEU A 50 -17.76 7.15 14.93
C LEU A 50 -17.60 6.05 15.98
N ALA A 51 -16.80 5.03 15.70
CA ALA A 51 -16.51 3.95 16.65
C ALA A 51 -15.87 4.49 17.94
N LEU A 52 -14.92 5.41 17.84
CA LEU A 52 -14.33 6.05 19.01
C LEU A 52 -15.36 6.85 19.82
N ILE A 53 -16.22 7.61 19.16
CA ILE A 53 -17.29 8.37 19.83
C ILE A 53 -18.23 7.42 20.58
N LEU A 54 -18.64 6.32 19.95
CA LEU A 54 -19.50 5.32 20.56
C LEU A 54 -18.83 4.62 21.75
N MET A 55 -17.52 4.33 21.68
CA MET A 55 -16.76 3.78 22.79
C MET A 55 -16.71 4.75 24.00
N PHE A 56 -16.50 6.04 23.75
CA PHE A 56 -16.56 7.04 24.82
C PHE A 56 -17.97 7.23 25.40
N ALA A 57 -18.99 7.18 24.56
CA ALA A 57 -20.39 7.25 25.00
C ALA A 57 -20.81 6.02 25.81
N ALA A 58 -20.26 4.85 25.49
CA ALA A 58 -20.52 3.62 26.26
C ALA A 58 -19.83 3.65 27.63
N ASN A 59 -18.55 3.96 27.66
CA ASN A 59 -17.78 4.12 28.90
C ASN A 59 -16.48 4.89 28.65
N PHE A 60 -16.20 5.88 29.50
CA PHE A 60 -14.99 6.70 29.39
C PHE A 60 -13.69 5.89 29.44
N TYR A 61 -13.60 4.88 30.32
CA TYR A 61 -12.40 4.05 30.46
C TYR A 61 -12.15 3.17 29.23
N VAL A 62 -13.19 2.63 28.60
CA VAL A 62 -13.10 1.87 27.36
C VAL A 62 -12.64 2.76 26.21
N GLY A 63 -13.21 3.96 26.07
CA GLY A 63 -12.77 4.95 25.08
C GLY A 63 -11.31 5.38 25.28
N LEU A 64 -10.86 5.54 26.52
CA LEU A 64 -9.50 5.93 26.85
C LEU A 64 -8.49 4.83 26.48
N THR A 65 -8.80 3.54 26.75
CA THR A 65 -7.93 2.43 26.35
C THR A 65 -7.83 2.30 24.84
N ALA A 66 -8.92 2.44 24.10
CA ALA A 66 -8.91 2.47 22.65
C ALA A 66 -8.05 3.63 22.11
N LEU A 67 -8.22 4.83 22.67
CA LEU A 67 -7.45 6.02 22.30
C LEU A 67 -5.94 5.82 22.52
N PHE A 68 -5.52 5.05 23.54
CA PHE A 68 -4.12 4.79 23.80
C PHE A 68 -3.50 3.78 22.81
N ILE A 69 -4.28 2.81 22.32
CA ILE A 69 -3.81 1.80 21.36
C ILE A 69 -3.59 2.42 19.97
N VAL A 70 -4.45 3.36 19.55
CA VAL A 70 -4.40 3.97 18.21
C VAL A 70 -3.03 4.62 17.90
N PRO A 71 -2.42 5.47 18.74
CA PRO A 71 -1.13 6.08 18.42
C PRO A 71 0.01 5.07 18.33
N ILE A 72 -0.02 3.99 19.10
CA ILE A 72 0.97 2.91 19.02
C ILE A 72 0.88 2.23 17.64
N TYR A 73 -0.33 1.94 17.19
CA TYR A 73 -0.58 1.34 15.88
C TYR A 73 -0.14 2.26 14.74
N ILE A 74 -0.46 3.56 14.83
CA ILE A 74 -0.05 4.58 13.85
C ILE A 74 1.48 4.67 13.80
N TRP A 75 2.15 4.71 14.94
CA TRP A 75 3.61 4.79 15.00
C TRP A 75 4.30 3.62 14.30
N ILE A 76 3.83 2.40 14.54
CA ILE A 76 4.36 1.20 13.87
C ILE A 76 4.09 1.26 12.36
N THR A 77 2.90 1.68 11.96
CA THR A 77 2.52 1.81 10.54
C THR A 77 3.39 2.83 9.81
N VAL A 78 3.61 4.00 10.41
CA VAL A 78 4.49 5.03 9.84
C VAL A 78 5.93 4.54 9.75
N ARG A 79 6.42 3.86 10.78
CA ARG A 79 7.77 3.28 10.79
C ARG A 79 7.94 2.22 9.70
N GLN A 80 6.95 1.36 9.52
CA GLN A 80 6.91 0.38 8.42
C GLN A 80 6.93 1.09 7.06
N ALA A 81 6.05 2.07 6.86
CA ALA A 81 5.96 2.82 5.60
C ALA A 81 7.29 3.46 5.22
N ARG A 82 7.95 4.15 6.16
CA ARG A 82 9.26 4.78 5.94
C ARG A 82 10.35 3.75 5.57
N ARG A 83 10.37 2.61 6.25
CA ARG A 83 11.37 1.57 6.01
C ARG A 83 11.17 0.88 4.65
N LEU A 84 9.92 0.69 4.23
CA LEU A 84 9.59 0.05 2.96
C LEU A 84 9.65 1.00 1.75
N GLN A 85 9.63 2.31 1.96
CA GLN A 85 9.55 3.30 0.88
C GLN A 85 10.74 3.20 -0.10
N GLY A 86 11.97 3.07 0.42
CA GLY A 86 13.18 2.92 -0.40
C GLY A 86 13.15 1.64 -1.25
N TRP A 87 12.78 0.52 -0.63
CA TRP A 87 12.71 -0.78 -1.30
C TRP A 87 11.62 -0.82 -2.38
N ARG A 88 10.47 -0.21 -2.12
CA ARG A 88 9.38 -0.10 -3.12
C ARG A 88 9.78 0.76 -4.31
N ARG A 89 10.61 1.78 -4.11
CA ARG A 89 11.16 2.61 -5.19
C ARG A 89 12.09 1.78 -6.08
N ASN A 90 13.01 1.02 -5.48
CA ASN A 90 13.91 0.13 -6.22
C ASN A 90 13.14 -0.93 -6.99
N MET A 91 12.11 -1.53 -6.38
CA MET A 91 11.25 -2.52 -7.07
C MET A 91 10.55 -1.95 -8.30
N ARG A 92 10.13 -0.67 -8.29
CA ARG A 92 9.56 -0.05 -9.50
C ARG A 92 10.60 0.03 -10.60
N HIS A 93 11.81 0.45 -10.27
CA HIS A 93 12.90 0.53 -11.24
C HIS A 93 13.23 -0.84 -11.87
N TYR A 94 13.36 -1.89 -11.07
CA TYR A 94 13.57 -3.25 -11.60
C TYR A 94 12.40 -3.75 -12.45
N ARG A 95 11.17 -3.40 -12.09
CA ARG A 95 9.98 -3.74 -12.90
C ARG A 95 10.01 -3.04 -14.25
N GLU A 96 10.38 -1.76 -14.30
CA GLU A 96 10.52 -0.99 -15.52
C GLU A 96 11.62 -1.58 -16.40
N GLN A 97 12.80 -1.86 -15.86
CA GLN A 97 13.90 -2.50 -16.60
C GLN A 97 13.49 -3.86 -17.17
N LYS A 98 12.81 -4.68 -16.39
CA LYS A 98 12.29 -5.98 -16.85
C LYS A 98 11.29 -5.81 -17.99
N SER A 99 10.34 -4.87 -17.87
CA SER A 99 9.34 -4.60 -18.91
C SER A 99 9.99 -4.13 -20.21
N HIS A 100 10.96 -3.22 -20.11
CA HIS A 100 11.74 -2.77 -21.27
C HIS A 100 12.55 -3.92 -21.88
N GLY A 101 13.17 -4.77 -21.06
CA GLY A 101 13.93 -5.92 -21.55
C GLY A 101 13.06 -6.89 -22.35
N VAL A 102 11.87 -7.22 -21.85
CA VAL A 102 10.91 -8.07 -22.56
C VAL A 102 10.44 -7.43 -23.85
N MET A 103 10.13 -6.13 -23.83
CA MET A 103 9.70 -5.42 -25.04
C MET A 103 10.78 -5.41 -26.12
N ASN A 104 12.03 -5.15 -25.75
CA ASN A 104 13.16 -5.19 -26.66
C ASN A 104 13.36 -6.58 -27.29
N ILE A 105 13.15 -7.67 -26.53
CA ILE A 105 13.22 -9.03 -27.05
C ILE A 105 12.11 -9.26 -28.08
N ILE A 106 10.88 -8.83 -27.80
CA ILE A 106 9.75 -8.97 -28.73
C ILE A 106 10.00 -8.21 -30.03
N GLU A 107 10.49 -6.96 -29.92
CA GLU A 107 10.79 -6.12 -31.09
C GLU A 107 11.94 -6.69 -31.92
N SER A 108 12.95 -7.31 -31.30
CA SER A 108 14.13 -7.84 -31.97
C SER A 108 14.13 -9.38 -32.15
N ILE A 109 12.99 -10.03 -31.98
CA ILE A 109 12.90 -11.50 -31.97
C ILE A 109 13.46 -12.17 -33.25
N ASN A 110 13.23 -11.54 -34.39
CA ASN A 110 13.74 -12.03 -35.66
C ASN A 110 15.27 -11.97 -35.73
N VAL A 111 15.85 -10.88 -35.16
CA VAL A 111 17.29 -10.70 -35.11
C VAL A 111 17.92 -11.69 -34.13
N ILE A 112 17.32 -11.85 -32.94
CA ILE A 112 17.78 -12.79 -31.92
C ILE A 112 17.82 -14.22 -32.50
N LYS A 113 16.76 -14.63 -33.20
CA LYS A 113 16.68 -15.95 -33.85
C LYS A 113 17.68 -16.11 -35.00
N SER A 114 17.86 -15.10 -35.84
CA SER A 114 18.80 -15.13 -36.94
C SER A 114 20.25 -15.29 -36.49
N PHE A 115 20.60 -14.76 -35.33
CA PHE A 115 21.95 -14.88 -34.77
C PHE A 115 22.07 -15.96 -33.66
N ASN A 116 21.05 -16.81 -33.47
CA ASN A 116 21.02 -17.90 -32.49
C ASN A 116 21.42 -17.43 -31.06
N ARG A 117 20.90 -16.25 -30.64
CA ARG A 117 21.24 -15.62 -29.37
C ARG A 117 20.17 -15.76 -28.28
N GLU A 118 19.23 -16.68 -28.44
CA GLU A 118 18.14 -16.92 -27.53
C GLU A 118 18.63 -17.23 -26.10
N GLU A 119 19.66 -18.07 -26.00
CA GLU A 119 20.23 -18.45 -24.70
C GLU A 119 20.81 -17.27 -23.93
N ILE A 120 21.54 -16.38 -24.60
CA ILE A 120 22.17 -15.20 -24.00
C ILE A 120 21.10 -14.23 -23.49
N GLU A 121 20.08 -13.94 -24.31
CA GLU A 121 19.00 -13.05 -23.91
C GLU A 121 18.13 -13.66 -22.81
N SER A 122 17.90 -14.98 -22.85
CA SER A 122 17.21 -15.71 -21.77
C SER A 122 17.96 -15.62 -20.45
N GLN A 123 19.27 -15.83 -20.43
CA GLN A 123 20.09 -15.72 -19.22
C GLN A 123 20.07 -14.31 -18.64
N LYS A 124 20.14 -13.29 -19.49
CA LYS A 124 20.06 -11.89 -19.06
C LYS A 124 18.70 -11.57 -18.42
N GLN A 125 17.60 -12.05 -19.02
CA GLN A 125 16.27 -11.88 -18.44
C GLN A 125 16.11 -12.68 -17.14
N TRP A 126 16.71 -13.86 -17.04
CA TRP A 126 16.73 -14.65 -15.82
C TRP A 126 17.44 -13.91 -14.68
N GLN A 127 18.58 -13.28 -14.92
CA GLN A 127 19.30 -12.48 -13.94
C GLN A 127 18.44 -11.31 -13.42
N LEU A 128 17.83 -10.54 -14.32
CA LEU A 128 16.94 -9.44 -13.96
C LEU A 128 15.73 -9.93 -13.15
N GLN A 129 15.18 -11.10 -13.52
CA GLN A 129 14.08 -11.71 -12.78
C GLN A 129 14.52 -12.15 -11.38
N THR A 130 15.71 -12.71 -11.23
CA THR A 130 16.24 -13.14 -9.93
C THR A 130 16.46 -11.94 -9.02
N GLU A 131 17.11 -10.88 -9.48
CA GLU A 131 17.29 -9.64 -8.74
C GLU A 131 15.95 -9.02 -8.31
N PHE A 132 14.97 -9.00 -9.20
CA PHE A 132 13.62 -8.53 -8.87
C PHE A 132 12.98 -9.38 -7.77
N THR A 133 13.08 -10.72 -7.90
CA THR A 133 12.49 -11.67 -6.95
C THR A 133 13.14 -11.56 -5.57
N ASP A 134 14.46 -11.43 -5.51
CA ASP A 134 15.22 -11.28 -4.26
C ASP A 134 14.82 -9.99 -3.53
N ASN A 135 14.74 -8.88 -4.25
CA ASN A 135 14.27 -7.61 -3.69
C ASN A 135 12.80 -7.71 -3.23
N GLN A 136 11.94 -8.38 -4.00
CA GLN A 136 10.55 -8.63 -3.62
C GLN A 136 10.46 -9.46 -2.34
N MET A 137 11.30 -10.49 -2.21
CA MET A 137 11.34 -11.34 -1.03
C MET A 137 11.75 -10.55 0.23
N LEU A 138 12.73 -9.66 0.12
CA LEU A 138 13.15 -8.79 1.22
C LEU A 138 12.02 -7.86 1.66
N VAL A 139 11.33 -7.23 0.71
CA VAL A 139 10.15 -6.39 1.00
C VAL A 139 9.05 -7.20 1.68
N ARG A 140 8.77 -8.40 1.18
CA ARG A 140 7.74 -9.28 1.73
C ARG A 140 8.08 -9.75 3.14
N LYS A 141 9.32 -10.21 3.38
CA LYS A 141 9.80 -10.60 4.73
C LYS A 141 9.67 -9.45 5.71
N THR A 142 10.13 -8.26 5.32
CA THR A 142 10.03 -7.07 6.18
C THR A 142 8.58 -6.68 6.45
N SER A 143 7.71 -6.71 5.44
CA SER A 143 6.27 -6.44 5.61
C SER A 143 5.63 -7.45 6.55
N PHE A 144 5.91 -8.75 6.37
CA PHE A 144 5.37 -9.81 7.22
C PHE A 144 5.73 -9.62 8.70
N TYR A 145 6.97 -9.21 8.98
CA TYR A 145 7.41 -8.93 10.34
C TYR A 145 6.62 -7.78 10.99
N PHE A 146 6.45 -6.67 10.27
CA PHE A 146 5.66 -5.54 10.77
C PHE A 146 4.16 -5.86 10.87
N ASP A 147 3.62 -6.63 9.94
CA ASP A 147 2.22 -7.02 9.93
C ASP A 147 1.92 -8.00 11.09
N GLY A 148 2.87 -8.87 11.43
CA GLY A 148 2.82 -9.71 12.64
C GLY A 148 2.73 -8.87 13.91
N TRP A 149 3.60 -7.87 14.06
CA TRP A 149 3.56 -6.96 15.21
C TRP A 149 2.26 -6.16 15.29
N LYS A 150 1.75 -5.65 14.18
CA LYS A 150 0.46 -4.96 14.14
C LYS A 150 -0.70 -5.87 14.54
N SER A 151 -0.69 -7.11 14.04
CA SER A 151 -1.71 -8.10 14.39
C SER A 151 -1.67 -8.45 15.87
N PHE A 152 -0.48 -8.62 16.45
CA PHE A 152 -0.28 -8.89 17.86
C PHE A 152 -0.82 -7.76 18.75
N ILE A 153 -0.47 -6.50 18.43
CA ILE A 153 -0.95 -5.34 19.17
C ILE A 153 -2.47 -5.19 19.07
N ARG A 154 -3.03 -5.44 17.89
CA ARG A 154 -4.48 -5.42 17.69
C ARG A 154 -5.17 -6.47 18.57
N GLN A 155 -4.66 -7.71 18.61
CA GLN A 155 -5.22 -8.77 19.43
C GLN A 155 -5.12 -8.48 20.93
N ILE A 156 -3.96 -8.01 21.39
CA ILE A 156 -3.81 -7.58 22.79
C ILE A 156 -4.79 -6.46 23.10
N GLY A 157 -4.90 -5.47 22.23
CA GLY A 157 -5.85 -4.38 22.41
C GLY A 157 -7.29 -4.85 22.54
N THR A 158 -7.70 -5.79 21.69
CA THR A 158 -9.05 -6.36 21.76
C THR A 158 -9.26 -7.14 23.07
N VAL A 159 -8.33 -7.99 23.45
CA VAL A 159 -8.41 -8.75 24.70
C VAL A 159 -8.46 -7.83 25.94
N LEU A 160 -7.65 -6.76 25.93
CA LEU A 160 -7.61 -5.76 27.01
C LEU A 160 -8.95 -5.04 27.16
N ILE A 161 -9.56 -4.63 26.04
CA ILE A 161 -10.89 -4.00 26.03
C ILE A 161 -11.93 -4.97 26.57
N ILE A 162 -11.94 -6.23 26.15
CA ILE A 162 -12.88 -7.25 26.62
C ILE A 162 -12.73 -7.48 28.14
N ILE A 163 -11.50 -7.67 28.62
CA ILE A 163 -11.23 -7.85 30.06
C ILE A 163 -11.67 -6.63 30.85
N LEU A 164 -11.34 -5.44 30.40
CA LEU A 164 -11.72 -4.20 31.08
C LEU A 164 -13.26 -4.07 31.15
N THR A 165 -13.93 -4.33 30.04
CA THR A 165 -15.38 -4.25 29.95
C THR A 165 -16.06 -5.29 30.85
N ALA A 166 -15.55 -6.53 30.87
CA ALA A 166 -16.03 -7.58 31.76
C ALA A 166 -15.85 -7.22 33.24
N TYR A 167 -14.67 -6.65 33.58
CA TYR A 167 -14.37 -6.20 34.95
C TYR A 167 -15.31 -5.09 35.40
N LEU A 168 -15.60 -4.10 34.52
CA LEU A 168 -16.52 -3.01 34.82
C LEU A 168 -17.97 -3.49 35.03
N VAL A 169 -18.38 -4.53 34.30
CA VAL A 169 -19.70 -5.16 34.47
C VAL A 169 -19.78 -5.93 35.81
N LEU A 170 -18.71 -6.65 36.19
CA LEU A 170 -18.66 -7.39 37.45
C LEU A 170 -18.71 -6.50 38.70
N ILE A 171 -18.18 -5.29 38.61
CA ILE A 171 -18.24 -4.28 39.71
C ILE A 171 -19.56 -3.50 39.73
N GLU A 172 -20.52 -3.87 38.85
CA GLU A 172 -21.81 -3.16 38.73
C GLU A 172 -21.66 -1.66 38.50
N TYR A 173 -20.63 -1.25 37.73
CA TYR A 173 -20.40 0.19 37.48
C TYR A 173 -21.64 0.82 36.85
N PRO A 174 -22.14 1.96 37.43
CA PRO A 174 -23.40 2.57 37.01
C PRO A 174 -23.39 2.90 35.51
N GLY A 175 -24.32 2.27 34.76
CA GLY A 175 -24.47 2.44 33.30
C GLY A 175 -23.86 1.36 32.42
N MET A 176 -23.18 0.33 32.96
CA MET A 176 -22.69 -0.83 32.24
C MET A 176 -23.70 -1.98 32.33
N THR A 177 -24.20 -2.43 31.17
CA THR A 177 -25.10 -3.59 31.03
C THR A 177 -24.43 -4.59 30.10
N ILE A 178 -24.72 -5.89 30.29
CA ILE A 178 -24.21 -6.99 29.43
C ILE A 178 -24.45 -6.69 27.94
N GLY A 179 -25.57 -6.05 27.59
CA GLY A 179 -25.85 -5.63 26.21
C GLY A 179 -24.86 -4.61 25.62
N LYS A 180 -24.17 -3.81 26.44
CA LYS A 180 -23.17 -2.85 25.99
C LYS A 180 -21.78 -3.48 25.66
N ILE A 181 -21.59 -4.74 26.00
CA ILE A 181 -20.37 -5.50 25.62
C ILE A 181 -20.41 -5.89 24.14
N MET A 182 -21.61 -5.98 23.55
CA MET A 182 -21.81 -6.45 22.18
C MET A 182 -21.78 -5.33 21.12
N TYR A 183 -21.73 -4.08 21.52
CA TYR A 183 -21.59 -2.91 20.65
C TYR A 183 -20.14 -2.38 20.67
#